data_72c795721d27e4ceb5e238c449150fa8
#
_entry.id   72c795721d27e4ceb5e238c449150fa8
#
_cell.length_a   1.000
_cell.length_b   1.000
_cell.length_c   1.000
_cell.angle_alpha   90.00
_cell.angle_beta   90.00
_cell.angle_gamma   90.00
#
_symmetry.space_group_name_H-M   'P 1'
#
loop_
_entity.id
_entity.type
_entity.pdbx_description
1 polymer ?
#
loop_
_entity_poly.entity_id
_entity_poly.type
_entity_poly.pdbx_seq_one_letter_code
_entity_poly.pdbx_strand_id
1 'polypeptide(L)'
;MTAQAFGKYQLVKKLATGGMAEVYLARQTGIEGFNRLMVVKRILPHLADDPEFVQMFVNEAKIAARFSHPNIAQIYDIGEMDGMYFIAMEFVHGEDLGRVMRKAWASGQWVSQPLAIRIAANVCAGLQYAHTKSDETG
;
A
#
# COMPACT_ATOMS: atom_id res chain seq x y z
N MET A 1 1.48 20.21 11.20
CA MET A 1 1.99 18.87 11.59
C MET A 1 3.41 18.78 11.08
N THR A 2 4.37 18.59 11.96
CA THR A 2 5.78 18.42 11.60
C THR A 2 5.95 17.04 10.95
N ALA A 3 6.48 17.01 9.72
CA ALA A 3 6.81 15.77 9.05
C ALA A 3 7.90 15.03 9.84
N GLN A 4 7.69 13.76 10.15
CA GLN A 4 8.65 12.94 10.87
C GLN A 4 9.66 12.38 9.85
N ALA A 5 10.95 12.58 10.09
CA ALA A 5 12.01 11.96 9.29
C ALA A 5 12.01 10.44 9.52
N PHE A 6 12.13 9.67 8.44
CA PHE A 6 12.27 8.23 8.43
C PHE A 6 13.22 7.86 7.28
N GLY A 7 14.51 7.93 7.55
CA GLY A 7 15.59 7.79 6.57
C GLY A 7 15.43 8.72 5.37
N LYS A 8 15.36 8.15 4.17
CA LYS A 8 15.12 8.92 2.93
C LYS A 8 13.68 9.37 2.74
N TYR A 9 12.78 9.02 3.67
CA TYR A 9 11.36 9.36 3.63
C TYR A 9 11.03 10.41 4.69
N GLN A 10 10.03 11.20 4.41
CA GLN A 10 9.37 12.10 5.37
C GLN A 10 7.93 11.62 5.54
N LEU A 11 7.59 11.11 6.72
CA LEU A 11 6.23 10.73 7.06
C LEU A 11 5.39 12.00 7.27
N VAL A 12 4.44 12.22 6.38
CA VAL A 12 3.63 13.45 6.36
C VAL A 12 2.38 13.31 7.20
N LYS A 13 1.68 12.17 7.08
CA LYS A 13 0.40 11.93 7.74
C LYS A 13 0.16 10.44 7.91
N LYS A 14 -0.30 10.04 9.09
CA LYS A 14 -0.82 8.69 9.29
C LYS A 14 -2.16 8.55 8.59
N LEU A 15 -2.29 7.55 7.71
CA LEU A 15 -3.50 7.25 6.95
C LEU A 15 -4.37 6.21 7.66
N ALA A 16 -3.73 5.18 8.22
CA ALA A 16 -4.40 4.07 8.88
C ALA A 16 -3.49 3.37 9.88
N THR A 17 -4.09 2.61 10.79
CA THR A 17 -3.43 1.61 11.63
C THR A 17 -4.20 0.32 11.48
N GLY A 18 -3.52 -0.74 11.05
CA GLY A 18 -4.05 -2.09 10.96
C GLY A 18 -3.56 -2.97 12.11
N GLY A 19 -3.88 -4.26 12.07
CA GLY A 19 -3.48 -5.22 13.10
C GLY A 19 -1.97 -5.46 13.16
N MET A 20 -1.24 -5.25 12.06
CA MET A 20 0.19 -5.56 11.95
C MET A 20 1.06 -4.34 11.61
N ALA A 21 0.48 -3.30 11.05
CA ALA A 21 1.24 -2.17 10.53
C ALA A 21 0.49 -0.85 10.61
N GLU A 22 1.26 0.22 10.67
CA GLU A 22 0.81 1.59 10.47
C GLU A 22 1.09 2.02 9.03
N VAL A 23 0.15 2.74 8.43
CA VAL A 23 0.24 3.22 7.06
C VAL A 23 0.35 4.74 7.06
N TYR A 24 1.39 5.25 6.44
CA TYR A 24 1.68 6.68 6.36
C TYR A 24 1.69 7.16 4.90
N LEU A 25 1.11 8.34 4.68
CA LEU A 25 1.49 9.14 3.52
C LEU A 25 2.89 9.67 3.77
N ALA A 26 3.79 9.43 2.84
CA ALA A 26 5.17 9.83 2.93
C ALA A 26 5.62 10.59 1.68
N ARG A 27 6.69 11.34 1.81
CA ARG A 27 7.37 12.02 0.72
C ARG A 27 8.81 11.54 0.67
N GLN A 28 9.25 11.18 -0.51
CA GLN A 28 10.67 10.98 -0.80
C GLN A 28 11.18 12.23 -1.51
N THR A 29 12.21 12.85 -0.94
CA THR A 29 12.88 14.00 -1.56
C THR A 29 14.12 13.49 -2.29
N GLY A 30 14.19 13.75 -3.57
CA GLY A 30 15.34 13.45 -4.42
C GLY A 30 16.22 14.68 -4.69
N ILE A 31 17.14 14.53 -5.64
CA ILE A 31 18.03 15.58 -6.10
C ILE A 31 17.18 16.68 -6.78
N GLU A 32 17.65 17.94 -6.69
CA GLU A 32 17.02 19.13 -7.33
C GLU A 32 15.55 19.37 -6.97
N GLY A 33 15.13 18.97 -5.75
CA GLY A 33 13.77 19.22 -5.29
C GLY A 33 12.72 18.25 -5.84
N PHE A 34 13.14 17.16 -6.50
CA PHE A 34 12.22 16.10 -6.89
C PHE A 34 11.52 15.54 -5.65
N ASN A 35 10.20 15.60 -5.65
CA ASN A 35 9.37 15.12 -4.57
C ASN A 35 8.39 14.07 -5.10
N ARG A 36 8.40 12.88 -4.50
CA ARG A 36 7.46 11.81 -4.81
C ARG A 36 6.61 11.49 -3.60
N LEU A 37 5.31 11.57 -3.75
CA LEU A 37 4.38 11.04 -2.76
C LEU A 37 4.30 9.53 -2.88
N MET A 38 4.27 8.86 -1.73
CA MET A 38 4.15 7.42 -1.62
C MET A 38 3.49 7.03 -0.31
N VAL A 39 3.22 5.76 -0.16
CA VAL A 39 2.78 5.17 1.10
C VAL A 39 3.96 4.43 1.72
N VAL A 40 4.18 4.64 3.02
CA VAL A 40 5.07 3.82 3.84
C VAL A 40 4.22 3.03 4.82
N LYS A 41 4.23 1.70 4.68
CA LYS A 41 3.63 0.74 5.60
C LYS A 41 4.73 0.28 6.55
N ARG A 42 4.62 0.57 7.83
CA ARG A 42 5.61 0.26 8.87
C ARG A 42 5.03 -0.74 9.84
N ILE A 43 5.77 -1.79 10.16
CA ILE A 43 5.36 -2.78 11.17
C ILE A 43 5.10 -2.10 12.52
N LEU A 44 4.13 -2.60 13.27
CA LEU A 44 3.85 -2.07 14.60
C LEU A 44 5.03 -2.37 15.55
N PRO A 45 5.45 -1.42 16.42
CA PRO A 45 6.62 -1.57 17.27
C PRO A 45 6.60 -2.86 18.11
N HIS A 46 5.45 -3.22 18.66
CA HIS A 46 5.32 -4.43 19.50
C HIS A 46 5.37 -5.76 18.71
N LEU A 47 5.34 -5.71 17.38
CA LEU A 47 5.48 -6.88 16.49
C LEU A 47 6.85 -6.93 15.81
N ALA A 48 7.65 -5.86 15.93
CA ALA A 48 8.95 -5.79 15.30
C ALA A 48 9.97 -6.78 15.92
N ASP A 49 9.76 -7.17 17.16
CA ASP A 49 10.59 -8.13 17.88
C ASP A 49 10.13 -9.59 17.72
N ASP A 50 8.99 -9.82 17.04
CA ASP A 50 8.46 -11.16 16.79
C ASP A 50 8.89 -11.65 15.39
N PRO A 51 9.79 -12.66 15.32
CA PRO A 51 10.35 -13.14 14.06
C PRO A 51 9.28 -13.67 13.09
N GLU A 52 8.18 -14.27 13.58
CA GLU A 52 7.12 -14.81 12.72
C GLU A 52 6.35 -13.69 12.01
N PHE A 53 6.00 -12.64 12.75
CA PHE A 53 5.35 -11.46 12.17
C PHE A 53 6.24 -10.71 11.20
N VAL A 54 7.52 -10.53 11.54
CA VAL A 54 8.51 -9.91 10.64
C VAL A 54 8.65 -10.72 9.36
N GLN A 55 8.80 -12.05 9.47
CA GLN A 55 8.96 -12.91 8.30
C GLN A 55 7.72 -12.87 7.40
N MET A 56 6.51 -12.90 7.99
CA MET A 56 5.27 -12.80 7.24
C MET A 56 5.16 -11.44 6.52
N PHE A 57 5.47 -10.34 7.20
CA PHE A 57 5.46 -8.99 6.64
C PHE A 57 6.42 -8.84 5.47
N VAL A 58 7.66 -9.35 5.63
CA VAL A 58 8.68 -9.28 4.58
C VAL A 58 8.34 -10.19 3.40
N ASN A 59 7.81 -11.38 3.65
CA ASN A 59 7.42 -12.31 2.58
C ASN A 59 6.26 -11.76 1.74
N GLU A 60 5.23 -11.20 2.38
CA GLU A 60 4.13 -10.51 1.68
C GLU A 60 4.68 -9.44 0.74
N ALA A 61 5.60 -8.62 1.26
CA ALA A 61 6.21 -7.56 0.47
C ALA A 61 7.06 -8.08 -0.70
N LYS A 62 7.86 -9.12 -0.49
CA LYS A 62 8.70 -9.74 -1.54
C LYS A 62 7.87 -10.31 -2.68
N ILE A 63 6.75 -10.96 -2.35
CA ILE A 63 5.82 -11.48 -3.37
C ILE A 63 5.22 -10.32 -4.17
N ALA A 64 4.65 -9.33 -3.47
CA ALA A 64 3.99 -8.20 -4.12
C ALA A 64 4.97 -7.30 -4.91
N ALA A 65 6.24 -7.23 -4.53
CA ALA A 65 7.26 -6.47 -5.24
C ALA A 65 7.57 -7.01 -6.66
N ARG A 66 7.22 -8.26 -6.94
CA ARG A 66 7.37 -8.88 -8.27
C ARG A 66 6.27 -8.46 -9.24
N PHE A 67 5.19 -7.86 -8.74
CA PHE A 67 4.05 -7.50 -9.54
C PHE A 67 4.25 -6.11 -10.18
N SER A 68 3.97 -6.03 -11.47
CA SER A 68 3.91 -4.78 -12.22
C SER A 68 2.67 -4.83 -13.10
N HIS A 69 1.58 -4.25 -12.62
CA HIS A 69 0.28 -4.30 -13.29
C HIS A 69 -0.52 -3.02 -12.94
N PRO A 70 -1.25 -2.42 -13.88
CA PRO A 70 -1.96 -1.15 -13.64
C PRO A 70 -3.04 -1.22 -12.53
N ASN A 71 -3.52 -2.42 -12.20
CA ASN A 71 -4.54 -2.62 -11.15
C ASN A 71 -3.94 -3.17 -9.84
N ILE A 72 -2.62 -3.12 -9.68
CA ILE A 72 -1.90 -3.52 -8.45
C ILE A 72 -0.98 -2.37 -8.04
N ALA A 73 -1.11 -1.91 -6.80
CA ALA A 73 -0.22 -0.87 -6.28
C ALA A 73 1.25 -1.36 -6.29
N GLN A 74 2.13 -0.56 -6.90
CA GLN A 74 3.54 -0.93 -7.07
C GLN A 74 4.30 -0.80 -5.76
N ILE A 75 5.08 -1.81 -5.38
CA ILE A 75 6.07 -1.72 -4.32
C ILE A 75 7.37 -1.13 -4.89
N TYR A 76 7.92 -0.14 -4.20
CA TYR A 76 9.14 0.56 -4.60
C TYR A 76 10.34 0.15 -3.78
N ASP A 77 10.13 -0.18 -2.50
CA ASP A 77 11.22 -0.48 -1.59
C ASP A 77 10.73 -1.31 -0.39
N ILE A 78 11.60 -2.14 0.12
CA ILE A 78 11.39 -2.93 1.33
C ILE A 78 12.68 -2.80 2.13
N GLY A 79 12.59 -2.47 3.40
CA GLY A 79 13.77 -2.30 4.22
C GLY A 79 13.49 -2.33 5.71
N GLU A 80 14.58 -2.09 6.42
CA GLU A 80 14.58 -1.92 7.87
C GLU A 80 15.24 -0.59 8.20
N MET A 81 14.70 0.12 9.17
CA MET A 81 15.22 1.38 9.65
C MET A 81 14.89 1.58 11.11
N ASP A 82 15.91 1.86 11.92
CA ASP A 82 15.78 2.02 13.37
C ASP A 82 15.07 0.81 14.04
N GLY A 83 15.37 -0.41 13.58
CA GLY A 83 14.75 -1.65 14.03
C GLY A 83 13.31 -1.86 13.57
N MET A 84 12.81 -1.02 12.66
CA MET A 84 11.44 -1.09 12.15
C MET A 84 11.41 -1.49 10.68
N TYR A 85 10.77 -2.60 10.37
CA TYR A 85 10.56 -3.03 8.99
C TYR A 85 9.49 -2.17 8.30
N PHE A 86 9.74 -1.86 7.05
CA PHE A 86 8.81 -1.04 6.26
C PHE A 86 8.73 -1.50 4.80
N ILE A 87 7.61 -1.14 4.19
CA ILE A 87 7.35 -1.29 2.75
C ILE A 87 7.00 0.10 2.23
N ALA A 88 7.72 0.58 1.21
CA ALA A 88 7.36 1.80 0.49
C ALA A 88 6.67 1.41 -0.83
N MET A 89 5.50 2.00 -1.08
CA MET A 89 4.66 1.64 -2.22
C MET A 89 3.98 2.85 -2.83
N GLU A 90 3.36 2.62 -3.96
CA GLU A 90 2.56 3.59 -4.69
C GLU A 90 1.48 4.21 -3.81
N PHE A 91 1.38 5.54 -3.86
CA PHE A 91 0.23 6.25 -3.32
C PHE A 91 -0.84 6.33 -4.41
N VAL A 92 -1.92 5.61 -4.22
CA VAL A 92 -3.09 5.67 -5.10
C VAL A 92 -3.95 6.86 -4.69
N HIS A 93 -4.02 7.86 -5.57
CA HIS A 93 -4.88 9.03 -5.36
C HIS A 93 -6.34 8.62 -5.50
N GLY A 94 -7.10 8.74 -4.42
CA GLY A 94 -8.52 8.40 -4.41
C GLY A 94 -9.00 7.92 -3.06
N GLU A 95 -10.11 7.22 -3.08
CA GLU A 95 -10.76 6.64 -1.91
C GLU A 95 -10.95 5.14 -2.10
N ASP A 96 -10.96 4.40 -1.00
CA ASP A 96 -11.32 2.99 -1.04
C ASP A 96 -12.80 2.78 -1.45
N LEU A 97 -13.07 1.66 -2.10
CA LEU A 97 -14.41 1.36 -2.61
C LEU A 97 -15.46 1.33 -1.49
N GLY A 98 -15.11 0.83 -0.31
CA GLY A 98 -16.03 0.80 0.82
C GLY A 98 -16.45 2.20 1.26
N ARG A 99 -15.53 3.16 1.24
CA ARG A 99 -15.82 4.56 1.55
C ARG A 99 -16.67 5.22 0.47
N VAL A 100 -16.37 4.95 -0.79
CA VAL A 100 -17.18 5.42 -1.93
C VAL A 100 -18.60 4.90 -1.82
N MET A 101 -18.80 3.61 -1.56
CA MET A 101 -20.12 3.00 -1.42
C MET A 101 -20.90 3.57 -0.23
N ARG A 102 -20.26 3.71 0.94
CA ARG A 102 -20.93 4.32 2.11
C ARG A 102 -21.38 5.75 1.83
N LYS A 103 -20.54 6.54 1.16
CA LYS A 103 -20.86 7.93 0.82
C LYS A 103 -22.01 8.02 -0.21
N ALA A 104 -21.98 7.19 -1.24
CA ALA A 104 -23.05 7.11 -2.22
C ALA A 104 -24.38 6.74 -1.55
N TRP A 105 -24.37 5.70 -0.72
CA TRP A 105 -25.57 5.25 0.01
C TRP A 105 -26.13 6.34 0.93
N ALA A 106 -25.28 7.01 1.70
CA ALA A 106 -25.70 8.12 2.56
C ALA A 106 -26.35 9.29 1.78
N SER A 107 -26.02 9.42 0.50
CA SER A 107 -26.59 10.42 -0.42
C SER A 107 -27.80 9.90 -1.21
N GLY A 108 -28.31 8.69 -0.89
CA GLY A 108 -29.40 8.06 -1.63
C GLY A 108 -29.04 7.64 -3.07
N GLN A 109 -27.73 7.52 -3.34
CA GLN A 109 -27.20 7.13 -4.64
C GLN A 109 -26.57 5.74 -4.59
N TRP A 110 -26.46 5.12 -5.76
CA TRP A 110 -25.81 3.83 -5.92
C TRP A 110 -24.66 3.94 -6.92
N VAL A 111 -23.66 3.11 -6.75
CA VAL A 111 -22.65 2.93 -7.78
C VAL A 111 -23.36 2.36 -9.02
N SER A 112 -23.23 3.03 -10.15
CA SER A 112 -23.89 2.59 -11.38
C SER A 112 -23.41 1.21 -11.81
N GLN A 113 -24.29 0.42 -12.41
CA GLN A 113 -23.97 -0.93 -12.86
C GLN A 113 -22.74 -1.00 -13.79
N PRO A 114 -22.59 -0.12 -14.80
CA PRO A 114 -21.40 -0.12 -15.64
C PRO A 114 -20.11 0.13 -14.85
N LEU A 115 -20.15 1.03 -13.86
CA LEU A 115 -18.99 1.33 -13.01
C LEU A 115 -18.65 0.13 -12.09
N ALA A 116 -19.67 -0.50 -11.50
CA ALA A 116 -19.47 -1.69 -10.67
C ALA A 116 -18.84 -2.84 -11.46
N ILE A 117 -19.31 -3.08 -12.69
CA ILE A 117 -18.75 -4.09 -13.59
C ILE A 117 -17.31 -3.76 -13.94
N ARG A 118 -16.99 -2.50 -14.25
CA ARG A 118 -15.63 -2.07 -14.56
C ARG A 118 -14.66 -2.28 -13.37
N ILE A 119 -15.09 -1.92 -12.17
CA ILE A 119 -14.31 -2.14 -10.95
C ILE A 119 -14.04 -3.64 -10.76
N ALA A 120 -15.07 -4.48 -10.85
CA ALA A 120 -14.92 -5.93 -10.71
C ALA A 120 -13.98 -6.51 -11.78
N ALA A 121 -14.11 -6.11 -13.03
CA ALA A 121 -13.25 -6.56 -14.12
C ALA A 121 -11.77 -6.17 -13.88
N ASN A 122 -11.51 -4.95 -13.42
CA ASN A 122 -10.15 -4.51 -13.11
C ASN A 122 -9.54 -5.27 -11.93
N VAL A 123 -10.32 -5.56 -10.89
CA VAL A 123 -9.90 -6.39 -9.76
C VAL A 123 -9.55 -7.80 -10.24
N CYS A 124 -10.42 -8.43 -11.05
CA CYS A 124 -10.18 -9.74 -11.62
C CYS A 124 -8.91 -9.80 -12.49
N ALA A 125 -8.66 -8.77 -13.30
CA ALA A 125 -7.46 -8.68 -14.13
C ALA A 125 -6.18 -8.61 -13.26
N GLY A 126 -6.19 -7.82 -12.19
CA GLY A 126 -5.06 -7.76 -11.23
C GLY A 126 -4.83 -9.09 -10.53
N LEU A 127 -5.89 -9.75 -10.06
CA LEU A 127 -5.81 -11.06 -9.40
C LEU A 127 -5.31 -12.14 -10.36
N GLN A 128 -5.82 -12.18 -11.58
CA GLN A 128 -5.34 -13.13 -12.60
C GLN A 128 -3.84 -12.97 -12.84
N TYR A 129 -3.37 -11.74 -13.02
CA TYR A 129 -1.95 -11.46 -13.18
C TYR A 129 -1.13 -11.98 -11.99
N ALA A 130 -1.56 -11.68 -10.76
CA ALA A 130 -0.86 -12.10 -9.56
C ALA A 130 -0.78 -13.63 -9.45
N HIS A 131 -1.87 -14.34 -9.72
CA HIS A 131 -1.92 -15.81 -9.68
C HIS A 131 -1.00 -16.43 -10.74
N THR A 132 -1.03 -15.94 -11.98
CA THR A 132 -0.17 -16.45 -13.06
C THR A 132 1.31 -16.25 -12.75
N LYS A 133 1.67 -15.08 -12.19
CA LYS A 133 3.06 -14.80 -11.81
C LYS A 133 3.56 -15.67 -10.65
N SER A 134 2.69 -16.01 -9.72
CA SER A 134 3.04 -16.90 -8.60
C SER A 134 3.38 -18.31 -9.08
N ASP A 135 2.63 -18.81 -10.07
CA ASP A 135 2.80 -20.16 -10.60
C ASP A 135 4.12 -20.34 -11.40
N GLU A 136 4.63 -19.27 -12.04
CA GLU A 136 5.90 -19.31 -12.76
C GLU A 136 7.15 -19.39 -11.86
N THR A 137 6.99 -19.15 -10.56
CA THR A 137 8.12 -19.09 -9.61
C THR A 137 8.11 -20.20 -8.57
N GLY A 138 7.15 -21.11 -8.60
CA GLY A 138 7.02 -22.27 -7.70
C GLY A 138 6.31 -21.92 -6.41
#